data_284a3b331989a68b272984f78242a0c8
#
_entry.id   284a3b331989a68b272984f78242a0c8
#
_cell.length_a   1.000
_cell.length_b   1.000
_cell.length_c   1.000
_cell.angle_alpha   90.00
_cell.angle_beta   90.00
_cell.angle_gamma   90.00
#
_symmetry.space_group_name_H-M   'P 1'
#
loop_
_entity.id
_entity.type
_entity.pdbx_description
1 polymer ?
#
loop_
_entity_poly.entity_id
_entity_poly.type
_entity_poly.pdbx_seq_one_letter_code
_entity_poly.pdbx_strand_id
1 'polypeptide(L)' 'MADPRSGGPVIRSVEFYNIELAPLADGRVYVSLFATTVDDQEPQLLTQEIACGTVATIEDALAVIRQGVARACPGL' A
#
# COMPACT_ATOMS: atom_id res chain seq x y z
N MET A 1 -7.80 -26.53 -11.26
CA MET A 1 -6.37 -26.38 -11.48
C MET A 1 -5.78 -25.48 -10.41
N ALA A 2 -4.65 -25.86 -9.93
CA ALA A 2 -4.01 -25.04 -8.93
C ALA A 2 -3.59 -23.72 -9.55
N ASP A 3 -3.93 -22.68 -8.88
CA ASP A 3 -3.51 -21.37 -9.29
C ASP A 3 -2.03 -21.22 -8.95
N PRO A 4 -1.18 -20.93 -9.92
CA PRO A 4 0.24 -20.75 -9.64
C PRO A 4 0.51 -19.61 -8.68
N ARG A 5 -0.46 -18.77 -8.47
CA ARG A 5 -0.31 -17.66 -7.55
C ARG A 5 -0.76 -17.98 -6.15
N SER A 6 -1.17 -19.21 -5.93
CA SER A 6 -1.71 -19.57 -4.62
C SER A 6 -0.69 -19.44 -3.51
N GLY A 7 0.57 -19.33 -3.84
CA GLY A 7 1.61 -19.20 -2.84
C GLY A 7 1.72 -17.83 -2.22
N GLY A 8 0.91 -16.86 -2.64
CA GLY A 8 0.98 -15.54 -2.05
C GLY A 8 -0.09 -14.63 -2.60
N PRO A 9 -0.37 -13.57 -1.84
CA PRO A 9 -1.30 -12.56 -2.32
C PRO A 9 -0.73 -11.87 -3.55
N VAL A 10 -1.55 -11.76 -4.56
CA VAL A 10 -1.18 -11.05 -5.77
C VAL A 10 -2.13 -9.88 -5.91
N ILE A 11 -1.57 -8.69 -5.92
CA ILE A 11 -2.35 -7.50 -6.19
C ILE A 11 -2.41 -7.33 -7.69
N ARG A 12 -3.55 -7.69 -8.26
CA ARG A 12 -3.69 -7.69 -9.71
C ARG A 12 -3.97 -6.31 -10.26
N SER A 13 -4.90 -5.62 -9.61
CA SER A 13 -5.23 -4.30 -10.06
C SER A 13 -5.62 -3.48 -8.87
N VAL A 14 -4.92 -2.40 -8.68
CA VAL A 14 -5.21 -1.48 -7.61
C VAL A 14 -6.15 -0.44 -8.16
N GLU A 15 -7.32 -0.30 -7.52
CA GLU A 15 -8.29 0.72 -7.91
C GLU A 15 -7.83 2.09 -7.46
N PHE A 16 -7.33 2.16 -6.23
CA PHE A 16 -6.81 3.41 -5.73
C PHE A 16 -5.96 3.15 -4.49
N TYR A 17 -5.17 4.14 -4.14
CA TYR A 17 -4.40 4.14 -2.91
C TYR A 17 -4.98 5.16 -1.96
N ASN A 18 -4.93 4.83 -0.67
CA ASN A 18 -5.22 5.77 0.39
C ASN A 18 -3.95 6.02 1.17
N ILE A 19 -3.67 7.27 1.45
CA ILE A 19 -2.48 7.66 2.16
C ILE A 19 -2.89 8.45 3.39
N GLU A 20 -2.35 8.07 4.54
CA GLU A 20 -2.54 8.83 5.76
C GLU A 20 -1.21 9.40 6.21
N LEU A 21 -1.20 10.67 6.49
CA LEU A 21 -0.05 11.35 7.05
C LEU A 21 -0.50 12.04 8.32
N ALA A 22 0.13 11.69 9.42
CA ALA A 22 -0.24 12.25 10.72
C ALA A 22 0.99 12.87 11.37
N PRO A 23 0.93 14.16 11.67
CA PRO A 23 2.02 14.79 12.39
C PRO A 23 1.99 14.31 13.84
N LEU A 24 3.16 14.03 14.37
CA LEU A 24 3.30 13.58 15.75
C LEU A 24 3.79 14.74 16.60
N ALA A 25 3.56 14.62 17.91
CA ALA A 25 3.87 15.70 18.83
C ALA A 25 5.35 16.07 18.85
N ASP A 26 6.22 15.09 18.53
CA ASP A 26 7.65 15.33 18.55
C ASP A 26 8.20 15.80 17.19
N GLY A 27 7.32 16.13 16.26
CA GLY A 27 7.75 16.63 14.94
C GLY A 27 7.95 15.58 13.89
N ARG A 28 7.86 14.31 14.27
CA ARG A 28 7.94 13.23 13.27
C ARG A 28 6.60 13.07 12.57
N VAL A 29 6.59 12.24 11.56
CA VAL A 29 5.41 12.00 10.75
C VAL A 29 5.13 10.50 10.70
N TYR A 30 3.89 10.15 10.98
CA TYR A 30 3.44 8.78 10.74
C TYR A 30 2.83 8.71 9.36
N VAL A 31 3.21 7.69 8.60
CA VAL A 31 2.70 7.49 7.24
C VAL A 31 2.12 6.09 7.13
N SER A 32 0.99 5.99 6.46
CA SER A 32 0.39 4.70 6.18
C SER A 32 -0.16 4.71 4.76
N LEU A 33 0.10 3.64 4.04
CA LEU A 33 -0.31 3.50 2.65
C LEU A 33 -1.18 2.26 2.51
N PHE A 34 -2.37 2.44 1.99
CA PHE A 34 -3.32 1.35 1.77
C PHE A 34 -3.60 1.23 0.29
N ALA A 35 -3.70 0.01 -0.19
CA ALA A 35 -4.13 -0.26 -1.55
C ALA A 35 -5.51 -0.91 -1.50
N THR A 36 -6.41 -0.44 -2.33
CA THR A 36 -7.73 -1.02 -2.48
C THR A 36 -7.81 -1.69 -3.83
N THR A 37 -8.17 -2.96 -3.84
CA THR A 37 -8.23 -3.77 -5.04
C THR A 37 -9.64 -4.31 -5.23
N VAL A 38 -9.94 -4.71 -6.45
CA VAL A 38 -11.19 -5.37 -6.78
C VAL A 38 -10.89 -6.80 -7.17
N ASP A 39 -11.66 -7.72 -6.62
CA ASP A 39 -11.58 -9.11 -6.99
C ASP A 39 -12.58 -9.35 -8.13
N ASP A 40 -12.09 -9.89 -9.25
CA ASP A 40 -12.94 -10.15 -10.39
C ASP A 40 -14.03 -11.17 -10.09
N GLN A 41 -13.74 -12.12 -9.24
CA GLN A 41 -14.67 -13.21 -8.97
C GLN A 41 -15.66 -12.84 -7.88
N GLU A 42 -15.25 -11.99 -6.96
CA GLU A 42 -16.12 -11.46 -5.95
C GLU A 42 -15.96 -9.94 -6.02
N PRO A 43 -16.95 -9.23 -6.54
CA PRO A 43 -16.81 -7.80 -6.74
C PRO A 43 -16.85 -7.06 -5.42
N GLN A 44 -15.88 -7.32 -4.58
CA GLN A 44 -15.70 -6.66 -3.31
C GLN A 44 -14.41 -5.87 -3.34
N LEU A 45 -14.45 -4.72 -2.70
CA LEU A 45 -13.26 -3.94 -2.52
C LEU A 45 -12.49 -4.48 -1.31
N LEU A 46 -11.25 -4.80 -1.54
CA LEU A 46 -10.36 -5.26 -0.48
C LEU A 46 -9.31 -4.19 -0.23
N THR A 47 -9.24 -3.72 0.99
CA THR A 47 -8.27 -2.71 1.37
C THR A 47 -7.21 -3.35 2.25
N GLN A 48 -5.96 -3.13 1.89
CA GLN A 48 -4.84 -3.75 2.58
C GLN A 48 -3.76 -2.70 2.80
N GLU A 49 -3.24 -2.67 4.02
CA GLU A 49 -2.11 -1.80 4.32
C GLU A 49 -0.86 -2.41 3.71
N ILE A 50 -0.16 -1.65 2.89
CA ILE A 50 1.01 -2.16 2.18
C ILE A 50 2.30 -1.50 2.64
N ALA A 51 2.22 -0.40 3.37
CA ALA A 51 3.40 0.23 3.96
C ALA A 51 2.98 1.14 5.08
N CYS A 52 3.78 1.21 6.12
CA CYS A 52 3.55 2.14 7.20
C CYS A 52 4.86 2.37 7.95
N GLY A 53 4.90 3.46 8.69
CA GLY A 53 6.07 3.74 9.52
C GLY A 53 6.03 5.16 10.07
N THR A 54 6.95 5.41 10.98
CA THR A 54 7.16 6.74 11.52
C THR A 54 8.51 7.23 11.02
N VAL A 55 8.51 8.40 10.42
CA VAL A 55 9.71 8.94 9.80
C VAL A 55 9.94 10.37 10.30
N ALA A 56 11.13 10.88 10.02
CA ALA A 56 11.55 12.17 10.55
C ALA A 56 10.97 13.34 9.76
N THR A 57 10.75 13.17 8.47
CA THR A 57 10.35 14.28 7.60
C THR A 57 9.27 13.84 6.62
N ILE A 58 8.64 14.82 5.99
CA ILE A 58 7.66 14.56 4.94
C ILE A 58 8.33 13.90 3.73
N GLU A 59 9.56 14.31 3.41
CA GLU A 59 10.28 13.69 2.30
C GLU A 59 10.50 12.22 2.55
N ASP A 60 10.81 11.85 3.78
CA ASP A 60 10.97 10.44 4.12
C ASP A 60 9.65 9.71 4.02
N ALA A 61 8.55 10.35 4.39
CA ALA A 61 7.23 9.75 4.25
C ALA A 61 6.90 9.50 2.79
N LEU A 62 7.22 10.44 1.92
CA LEU A 62 6.99 10.25 0.48
C LEU A 62 7.83 9.10 -0.07
N ALA A 63 9.03 8.91 0.47
CA ALA A 63 9.85 7.78 0.05
C ALA A 63 9.22 6.44 0.45
N VAL A 64 8.61 6.38 1.64
CA VAL A 64 7.91 5.17 2.07
C VAL A 64 6.76 4.87 1.12
N ILE A 65 6.01 5.90 0.74
CA ILE A 65 4.87 5.73 -0.18
C ILE A 65 5.37 5.23 -1.53
N ARG A 66 6.42 5.86 -2.05
CA ARG A 66 6.96 5.47 -3.37
C ARG A 66 7.42 4.03 -3.37
N GLN A 67 8.13 3.62 -2.32
CA GLN A 67 8.61 2.26 -2.22
C GLN A 67 7.46 1.26 -2.06
N GLY A 68 6.44 1.64 -1.29
CA GLY A 68 5.28 0.79 -1.11
C GLY A 68 4.54 0.56 -2.41
N VAL A 69 4.33 1.62 -3.19
CA VAL A 69 3.67 1.49 -4.48
C VAL A 69 4.50 0.63 -5.43
N ALA A 70 5.81 0.84 -5.45
CA ALA A 70 6.68 0.08 -6.35
C ALA A 70 6.66 -1.41 -6.02
N ARG A 71 6.60 -1.75 -4.73
CA ARG A 71 6.56 -3.16 -4.34
C ARG A 71 5.20 -3.79 -4.62
N ALA A 72 4.13 -3.02 -4.46
CA ALA A 72 2.79 -3.53 -4.69
C ALA A 72 2.51 -3.75 -6.17
N CYS A 73 3.10 -2.94 -7.02
CA CYS A 73 2.88 -3.00 -8.47
C CYS A 73 4.21 -3.08 -9.21
N PRO A 74 4.98 -4.15 -8.99
CA PRO A 74 6.24 -4.30 -9.71
C PRO A 74 5.95 -4.50 -11.18
N GLY A 75 6.55 -3.75 -12.00
CA GLY A 75 6.34 -3.87 -13.43
C GLY A 75 5.59 -2.72 -14.05
N LEU A 76 5.17 -1.79 -13.23
CA LEU A 76 4.60 -0.56 -13.79
C LEU A 76 5.70 0.39 -14.21
#